data_d0cf187c78003a7572fdd944bbd9094f
#
_entry.id   d0cf187c78003a7572fdd944bbd9094f
#
_cell.length_a   1.000
_cell.length_b   1.000
_cell.length_c   1.000
_cell.angle_alpha   90.00
_cell.angle_beta   90.00
_cell.angle_gamma   90.00
#
_symmetry.space_group_name_H-M   'P 1'
#
loop_
_entity.id
_entity.type
_entity.pdbx_description
1 polymer ?
#
loop_
_entity_poly.entity_id
_entity_poly.type
_entity_poly.pdbx_seq_one_letter_code
_entity_poly.pdbx_strand_id
1 'polypeptide(L)'
;MYKRQIQELEAIQKPFIILLNCVAPESLESMTLAEELSKKYGRTVMPVSCVELTEETITEILKNVLFEFPLKEIAFSMPKWVTMLDHGHWLQEAVYTAVQEFAAGASVMKDIASSPRTVECPYVKTSKMKFIDLGTGCATMALELQDDIFYKVLGETTGLEICDEASLMPCIINLARIKTQYEKIKSALDEVNATGYGIVMPGIDELTLEEPEIVHQGGRYGVRLRASAPSINMIRTEISTEVAPIVGSERQSEELVKSLLADFEEDPGKIWQSNIFGKSLHELVNEGLQNKLLHMPSEARTRLQE
;
A
#
# COMPACT_ATOMS: atom_id res chain seq x y z
N MET A 1 18.86 55.78 16.48
CA MET A 1 20.18 55.12 16.24
C MET A 1 20.00 53.61 15.95
N TYR A 2 19.34 52.86 16.80
CA TYR A 2 19.17 51.41 16.65
C TYR A 2 18.43 50.96 15.38
N LYS A 3 17.42 51.68 14.89
CA LYS A 3 16.66 51.35 13.67
C LYS A 3 17.53 51.26 12.42
N ARG A 4 18.54 52.15 12.34
CA ARG A 4 19.50 52.17 11.20
C ARG A 4 20.43 50.96 11.23
N GLN A 5 20.89 50.53 12.41
CA GLN A 5 21.76 49.36 12.57
C GLN A 5 21.03 48.08 12.23
N ILE A 6 19.75 47.95 12.59
CA ILE A 6 18.92 46.79 12.21
C ILE A 6 18.77 46.73 10.68
N GLN A 7 18.47 47.85 10.03
CA GLN A 7 18.38 47.94 8.56
C GLN A 7 19.68 47.59 7.84
N GLU A 8 20.82 48.00 8.38
CA GLU A 8 22.14 47.69 7.86
C GLU A 8 22.44 46.15 7.98
N LEU A 9 22.06 45.53 9.12
CA LEU A 9 22.21 44.10 9.33
C LEU A 9 21.27 43.27 8.42
N GLU A 10 20.04 43.75 8.22
CA GLU A 10 19.11 43.14 7.27
C GLU A 10 19.62 43.22 5.83
N ALA A 11 20.21 44.33 5.43
CA ALA A 11 20.81 44.49 4.09
C ALA A 11 21.97 43.53 3.83
N ILE A 12 22.71 43.12 4.88
CA ILE A 12 23.79 42.14 4.79
C ILE A 12 23.26 40.70 4.73
N GLN A 13 21.96 40.47 5.02
CA GLN A 13 21.29 39.14 5.04
C GLN A 13 21.97 38.13 5.97
N LYS A 14 22.62 38.59 7.05
CA LYS A 14 23.18 37.68 8.07
C LYS A 14 22.19 37.46 9.19
N PRO A 15 22.13 36.22 9.75
CA PRO A 15 21.32 35.95 10.94
C PRO A 15 21.81 36.75 12.12
N PHE A 16 20.91 37.39 12.86
CA PHE A 16 21.20 38.11 14.08
C PHE A 16 20.00 38.10 15.03
N ILE A 17 20.27 38.29 16.30
CA ILE A 17 19.26 38.54 17.34
C ILE A 17 19.50 39.91 17.96
N ILE A 18 18.51 40.44 18.64
CA ILE A 18 18.58 41.71 19.34
C ILE A 18 18.68 41.44 20.84
N LEU A 19 19.74 41.91 21.49
CA LEU A 19 19.87 41.84 22.93
C LEU A 19 19.37 43.13 23.54
N LEU A 20 18.33 43.04 24.41
CA LEU A 20 17.80 44.15 25.18
C LEU A 20 18.52 44.18 26.54
N ASN A 21 19.52 45.08 26.67
CA ASN A 21 20.22 45.22 27.94
C ASN A 21 19.33 45.90 28.99
N CYS A 22 19.05 45.23 30.09
CA CYS A 22 18.23 45.68 31.19
C CYS A 22 18.76 45.19 32.52
N VAL A 23 18.41 45.89 33.61
CA VAL A 23 18.89 45.56 34.95
C VAL A 23 18.19 44.33 35.52
N ALA A 24 16.93 44.12 35.14
CA ALA A 24 16.13 42.96 35.59
C ALA A 24 15.52 42.26 34.36
N PRO A 25 16.24 41.35 33.73
CA PRO A 25 15.77 40.61 32.52
C PRO A 25 14.46 39.85 32.72
N GLU A 26 14.26 39.30 33.91
CA GLU A 26 13.08 38.50 34.27
C GLU A 26 11.86 39.34 34.66
N SER A 27 11.97 40.68 34.70
CA SER A 27 10.83 41.51 35.03
C SER A 27 9.77 41.47 33.93
N LEU A 28 8.50 41.56 34.34
CA LEU A 28 7.37 41.58 33.42
C LEU A 28 7.50 42.70 32.38
N GLU A 29 7.98 43.85 32.80
CA GLU A 29 8.20 45.03 31.95
C GLU A 29 9.25 44.74 30.85
N SER A 30 10.39 44.14 31.23
CA SER A 30 11.45 43.79 30.28
C SER A 30 11.00 42.74 29.27
N MET A 31 10.23 41.75 29.71
CA MET A 31 9.68 40.70 28.85
C MET A 31 8.62 41.27 27.90
N THR A 32 7.71 42.08 28.38
CA THR A 32 6.68 42.71 27.53
C THR A 32 7.33 43.64 26.48
N LEU A 33 8.33 44.41 26.86
CA LEU A 33 9.06 45.26 25.93
C LEU A 33 9.82 44.44 24.88
N ALA A 34 10.42 43.32 25.27
CA ALA A 34 11.11 42.42 24.34
C ALA A 34 10.14 41.80 23.33
N GLU A 35 8.94 41.42 23.76
CA GLU A 35 7.89 40.89 22.86
C GLU A 35 7.39 41.96 21.86
N GLU A 36 7.15 43.20 22.35
CA GLU A 36 6.74 44.32 21.49
C GLU A 36 7.81 44.63 20.42
N LEU A 37 9.08 44.64 20.83
CA LEU A 37 10.19 44.89 19.93
C LEU A 37 10.36 43.70 18.94
N SER A 38 10.18 42.47 19.40
CA SER A 38 10.22 41.29 18.54
C SER A 38 9.13 41.35 17.46
N LYS A 39 7.91 41.70 17.82
CA LYS A 39 6.79 41.89 16.87
C LYS A 39 7.08 43.06 15.90
N LYS A 40 7.67 44.15 16.39
CA LYS A 40 7.97 45.32 15.58
C LYS A 40 9.06 45.11 14.55
N TYR A 41 10.09 44.37 14.89
CA TYR A 41 11.27 44.13 14.01
C TYR A 41 11.26 42.76 13.32
N GLY A 42 10.32 41.87 13.67
CA GLY A 42 10.25 40.50 13.12
C GLY A 42 11.48 39.67 13.47
N ARG A 43 12.19 40.02 14.55
CA ARG A 43 13.41 39.33 14.97
C ARG A 43 13.34 38.94 16.44
N THR A 44 14.11 37.92 16.83
CA THR A 44 14.19 37.53 18.23
C THR A 44 14.85 38.62 19.06
N VAL A 45 14.15 39.10 20.10
CA VAL A 45 14.66 40.05 21.09
C VAL A 45 14.77 39.36 22.43
N MET A 46 15.96 39.33 23.00
CA MET A 46 16.25 38.70 24.28
C MET A 46 16.65 39.72 25.34
N PRO A 47 15.92 39.80 26.46
CA PRO A 47 16.32 40.67 27.58
C PRO A 47 17.49 40.03 28.31
N VAL A 48 18.57 40.76 28.53
CA VAL A 48 19.77 40.27 29.20
C VAL A 48 20.38 41.33 30.08
N SER A 49 21.04 40.94 31.17
CA SER A 49 21.88 41.85 31.96
C SER A 49 23.33 41.67 31.51
N CYS A 50 23.87 42.66 30.82
CA CYS A 50 25.26 42.61 30.38
C CYS A 50 26.25 42.70 31.54
N VAL A 51 25.82 43.05 32.74
CA VAL A 51 26.66 43.11 33.96
C VAL A 51 26.74 41.73 34.63
N GLU A 52 25.66 40.92 34.53
CA GLU A 52 25.52 39.62 35.17
C GLU A 52 25.37 38.51 34.18
N LEU A 53 26.21 38.50 33.12
CA LEU A 53 26.21 37.41 32.11
C LEU A 53 26.79 36.15 32.71
N THR A 54 25.97 35.12 32.73
CA THR A 54 26.39 33.73 33.09
C THR A 54 26.73 32.92 31.85
N GLU A 55 27.43 31.82 32.03
CA GLU A 55 27.72 30.84 30.94
C GLU A 55 26.43 30.30 30.30
N GLU A 56 25.39 30.10 31.13
CA GLU A 56 24.07 29.63 30.68
C GLU A 56 23.41 30.68 29.77
N THR A 57 23.44 31.98 30.18
CA THR A 57 22.89 33.06 29.37
C THR A 57 23.61 33.21 28.02
N ILE A 58 24.94 33.08 28.04
CA ILE A 58 25.74 33.12 26.79
C ILE A 58 25.38 31.96 25.89
N THR A 59 25.23 30.73 26.43
CA THR A 59 24.83 29.55 25.68
C THR A 59 23.44 29.74 25.07
N GLU A 60 22.50 30.31 25.80
CA GLU A 60 21.15 30.60 25.30
C GLU A 60 21.16 31.68 24.21
N ILE A 61 21.95 32.74 24.34
CA ILE A 61 22.16 33.74 23.28
C ILE A 61 22.67 33.04 22.00
N LEU A 62 23.73 32.24 22.10
CA LEU A 62 24.28 31.53 20.94
C LEU A 62 23.27 30.57 20.30
N LYS A 63 22.52 29.86 21.12
CA LYS A 63 21.44 28.96 20.65
C LYS A 63 20.37 29.76 19.89
N ASN A 64 19.92 30.89 20.41
CA ASN A 64 18.93 31.75 19.75
C ASN A 64 19.47 32.36 18.43
N VAL A 65 20.75 32.70 18.36
CA VAL A 65 21.39 33.11 17.09
C VAL A 65 21.33 31.97 16.07
N LEU A 66 21.65 30.74 16.48
CA LEU A 66 21.60 29.58 15.58
C LEU A 66 20.19 29.27 15.05
N PHE A 67 19.14 29.55 15.82
CA PHE A 67 17.75 29.42 15.37
C PHE A 67 17.35 30.42 14.28
N GLU A 68 18.02 31.55 14.15
CA GLU A 68 17.81 32.53 13.05
C GLU A 68 18.55 32.12 11.75
N PHE A 69 19.34 31.05 11.76
CA PHE A 69 19.99 30.56 10.55
C PHE A 69 18.97 29.93 9.59
N PRO A 70 19.26 29.99 8.26
CA PRO A 70 18.40 29.43 7.25
C PRO A 70 18.30 27.91 7.40
N LEU A 71 17.10 27.40 7.27
CA LEU A 71 16.83 25.99 7.16
C LEU A 71 17.28 25.51 5.80
N LYS A 72 18.12 24.47 5.76
CA LYS A 72 18.64 23.90 4.50
C LYS A 72 17.84 22.69 4.05
N GLU A 73 17.48 21.82 5.00
CA GLU A 73 16.82 20.57 4.69
C GLU A 73 15.85 20.17 5.81
N ILE A 74 14.68 19.67 5.41
CA ILE A 74 13.74 19.02 6.31
C ILE A 74 13.55 17.58 5.82
N ALA A 75 13.99 16.63 6.61
CA ALA A 75 13.71 15.22 6.38
C ALA A 75 12.42 14.80 7.10
N PHE A 76 11.53 14.09 6.39
CA PHE A 76 10.32 13.56 6.98
C PHE A 76 10.42 12.05 7.11
N SER A 77 10.31 11.56 8.35
CA SER A 77 10.26 10.14 8.65
C SER A 77 8.80 9.70 8.74
N MET A 78 8.38 8.82 7.83
CA MET A 78 7.03 8.26 7.77
C MET A 78 7.09 6.73 7.74
N PRO A 79 5.98 6.01 7.98
CA PRO A 79 5.94 4.55 7.86
C PRO A 79 6.40 4.08 6.47
N LYS A 80 7.30 3.11 6.44
CA LYS A 80 7.94 2.63 5.19
C LYS A 80 6.93 2.13 4.14
N TRP A 81 5.80 1.58 4.56
CA TRP A 81 4.79 1.08 3.64
C TRP A 81 4.20 2.17 2.74
N VAL A 82 4.17 3.44 3.21
CA VAL A 82 3.71 4.58 2.40
C VAL A 82 4.61 4.82 1.19
N THR A 83 5.93 4.66 1.38
CA THR A 83 6.90 4.84 0.28
C THR A 83 6.93 3.68 -0.71
N MET A 84 6.28 2.56 -0.38
CA MET A 84 6.15 1.38 -1.24
C MET A 84 4.87 1.39 -2.09
N LEU A 85 3.97 2.36 -1.86
CA LEU A 85 2.76 2.52 -2.68
C LEU A 85 3.13 2.94 -4.11
N ASP A 86 2.28 2.58 -5.05
CA ASP A 86 2.46 2.97 -6.46
C ASP A 86 2.46 4.49 -6.62
N HIS A 87 3.24 4.97 -7.59
CA HIS A 87 3.25 6.39 -7.93
C HIS A 87 1.85 6.84 -8.39
N GLY A 88 1.34 7.91 -7.77
CA GLY A 88 -0.01 8.40 -8.02
C GLY A 88 -1.06 7.84 -7.06
N HIS A 89 -0.66 7.06 -6.05
CA HIS A 89 -1.59 6.63 -5.00
C HIS A 89 -2.07 7.84 -4.18
N TRP A 90 -3.38 7.96 -3.99
CA TRP A 90 -4.02 9.12 -3.34
C TRP A 90 -3.42 9.51 -1.99
N LEU A 91 -3.06 8.51 -1.16
CA LEU A 91 -2.45 8.75 0.14
C LEU A 91 -1.05 9.35 0.02
N GLN A 92 -0.25 8.79 -0.90
CA GLN A 92 1.12 9.27 -1.14
C GLN A 92 1.11 10.72 -1.64
N GLU A 93 0.24 11.04 -2.58
CA GLU A 93 0.08 12.41 -3.11
C GLU A 93 -0.38 13.38 -2.02
N ALA A 94 -1.38 12.99 -1.22
CA ALA A 94 -1.91 13.84 -0.15
C ALA A 94 -0.84 14.15 0.92
N VAL A 95 -0.07 13.14 1.34
CA VAL A 95 0.99 13.32 2.34
C VAL A 95 2.14 14.16 1.76
N TYR A 96 2.56 13.91 0.52
CA TYR A 96 3.65 14.67 -0.10
C TYR A 96 3.26 16.13 -0.36
N THR A 97 2.03 16.40 -0.77
CA THR A 97 1.53 17.77 -0.93
C THR A 97 1.55 18.50 0.40
N ALA A 98 1.03 17.91 1.46
CA ALA A 98 1.03 18.50 2.80
C ALA A 98 2.45 18.75 3.34
N VAL A 99 3.39 17.84 3.08
CA VAL A 99 4.80 18.01 3.43
C VAL A 99 5.44 19.15 2.64
N GLN A 100 5.14 19.29 1.35
CA GLN A 100 5.65 20.40 0.54
C GLN A 100 5.11 21.74 0.99
N GLU A 101 3.82 21.84 1.31
CA GLU A 101 3.19 23.06 1.84
C GLU A 101 3.80 23.45 3.20
N PHE A 102 4.00 22.48 4.07
CA PHE A 102 4.68 22.70 5.35
C PHE A 102 6.11 23.24 5.14
N ALA A 103 6.88 22.60 4.27
CA ALA A 103 8.27 22.97 3.97
C ALA A 103 8.37 24.35 3.32
N ALA A 104 7.46 24.71 2.42
CA ALA A 104 7.41 26.03 1.78
C ALA A 104 7.16 27.18 2.77
N GLY A 105 6.52 26.90 3.90
CA GLY A 105 6.26 27.88 4.95
C GLY A 105 7.38 28.05 5.98
N ALA A 106 8.48 27.29 5.89
CA ALA A 106 9.60 27.34 6.84
C ALA A 106 10.87 27.83 6.14
N SER A 107 11.40 28.96 6.60
CA SER A 107 12.62 29.57 6.03
C SER A 107 13.82 29.54 6.96
N VAL A 108 13.58 29.59 8.26
CA VAL A 108 14.61 29.59 9.30
C VAL A 108 14.37 28.45 10.30
N MET A 109 15.42 28.05 10.98
CA MET A 109 15.35 26.97 11.98
C MET A 109 14.32 27.22 13.07
N LYS A 110 14.11 28.50 13.44
CA LYS A 110 13.11 28.94 14.41
C LYS A 110 11.68 28.59 13.99
N ASP A 111 11.36 28.67 12.70
CA ASP A 111 10.00 28.42 12.20
C ASP A 111 9.55 26.98 12.50
N ILE A 112 10.51 26.06 12.63
CA ILE A 112 10.25 24.67 12.96
C ILE A 112 10.36 24.40 14.45
N ALA A 113 11.33 25.03 15.14
CA ALA A 113 11.60 24.76 16.54
C ALA A 113 10.59 25.41 17.50
N SER A 114 10.14 26.62 17.20
CA SER A 114 9.34 27.45 18.11
C SER A 114 7.86 27.52 17.75
N SER A 115 7.48 27.01 16.59
CA SER A 115 6.09 27.07 16.14
C SER A 115 5.38 25.74 16.37
N PRO A 116 4.16 25.72 16.89
CA PRO A 116 3.31 24.55 16.96
C PRO A 116 2.78 24.14 15.56
N ARG A 117 3.53 24.43 14.50
CA ARG A 117 3.15 24.06 13.15
C ARG A 117 3.09 22.55 13.05
N THR A 118 1.94 22.07 12.64
CA THR A 118 1.70 20.65 12.32
C THR A 118 1.52 20.52 10.82
N VAL A 119 1.89 19.35 10.28
CA VAL A 119 1.57 19.03 8.89
C VAL A 119 0.06 18.84 8.78
N GLU A 120 -0.62 19.74 8.09
CA GLU A 120 -2.06 19.69 7.90
C GLU A 120 -2.42 18.69 6.81
N CYS A 121 -2.74 17.46 7.23
CA CYS A 121 -3.21 16.40 6.34
C CYS A 121 -4.28 15.58 7.09
N PRO A 122 -5.44 15.29 6.49
CA PRO A 122 -6.49 14.53 7.14
C PRO A 122 -6.07 13.10 7.52
N TYR A 123 -5.00 12.60 6.94
CA TYR A 123 -4.48 11.25 7.17
C TYR A 123 -3.32 11.20 8.16
N VAL A 124 -2.77 12.35 8.55
CA VAL A 124 -1.70 12.48 9.54
C VAL A 124 -2.31 12.67 10.91
N LYS A 125 -2.01 11.77 11.84
CA LYS A 125 -2.45 11.85 13.25
C LYS A 125 -1.62 12.85 14.04
N THR A 126 -0.30 12.75 13.91
CA THR A 126 0.64 13.65 14.57
C THR A 126 1.87 13.89 13.72
N SER A 127 2.41 15.10 13.82
CA SER A 127 3.72 15.46 13.30
C SER A 127 4.59 15.96 14.47
N LYS A 128 5.70 15.29 14.73
CA LYS A 128 6.59 15.61 15.86
C LYS A 128 8.00 15.87 15.37
N MET A 129 8.61 16.91 15.93
CA MET A 129 10.03 17.13 15.77
C MET A 129 10.81 15.99 16.43
N LYS A 130 11.64 15.30 15.65
CA LYS A 130 12.49 14.23 16.14
C LYS A 130 13.89 14.72 16.47
N PHE A 131 14.45 15.53 15.60
CA PHE A 131 15.81 15.99 15.73
C PHE A 131 16.02 17.30 14.95
N ILE A 132 16.81 18.22 15.52
CA ILE A 132 17.27 19.45 14.86
C ILE A 132 18.78 19.51 15.01
N ASP A 133 19.49 19.65 13.93
CA ASP A 133 20.91 19.92 13.89
C ASP A 133 21.16 21.38 13.52
N LEU A 134 21.42 22.17 14.53
CA LEU A 134 21.68 23.60 14.36
C LEU A 134 23.01 23.88 13.63
N GLY A 135 23.96 22.94 13.64
CA GLY A 135 25.25 23.07 12.96
C GLY A 135 25.14 22.92 11.46
N THR A 136 24.34 21.97 10.99
CA THR A 136 24.14 21.68 9.57
C THR A 136 22.96 22.43 8.95
N GLY A 137 22.01 22.89 9.77
CA GLY A 137 20.77 23.49 9.31
C GLY A 137 19.73 22.46 8.85
N CYS A 138 19.80 21.22 9.36
CA CYS A 138 18.91 20.13 9.00
C CYS A 138 17.93 19.83 10.15
N ALA A 139 16.69 19.49 9.79
CA ALA A 139 15.67 19.06 10.74
C ALA A 139 15.03 17.76 10.30
N THR A 140 14.65 16.91 11.26
CA THR A 140 13.93 15.66 10.99
C THR A 140 12.61 15.69 11.75
N MET A 141 11.51 15.53 11.01
CA MET A 141 10.16 15.39 11.57
C MET A 141 9.65 13.98 11.39
N ALA A 142 8.98 13.44 12.41
CA ALA A 142 8.27 12.18 12.33
C ALA A 142 6.78 12.43 12.06
N LEU A 143 6.25 11.78 11.05
CA LEU A 143 4.85 11.76 10.71
C LEU A 143 4.24 10.41 11.14
N GLU A 144 3.23 10.49 11.99
CA GLU A 144 2.43 9.34 12.40
C GLU A 144 1.08 9.44 11.67
N LEU A 145 0.72 8.41 10.91
CA LEU A 145 -0.56 8.33 10.21
C LEU A 145 -1.65 7.81 11.15
N GLN A 146 -2.91 8.01 10.77
CA GLN A 146 -4.04 7.41 11.47
C GLN A 146 -3.97 5.89 11.38
N ASP A 147 -4.33 5.19 12.46
CA ASP A 147 -4.12 3.75 12.60
C ASP A 147 -4.97 2.92 11.61
N ASP A 148 -6.14 3.43 11.22
CA ASP A 148 -7.08 2.83 10.28
C ASP A 148 -6.64 2.94 8.81
N ILE A 149 -5.81 3.93 8.48
CA ILE A 149 -5.36 4.18 7.10
C ILE A 149 -4.57 3.01 6.53
N PHE A 150 -3.74 2.36 7.36
CA PHE A 150 -3.00 1.18 6.91
C PHE A 150 -3.92 0.07 6.41
N TYR A 151 -4.96 -0.24 7.19
CA TYR A 151 -5.91 -1.31 6.84
C TYR A 151 -6.76 -0.94 5.64
N LYS A 152 -7.17 0.32 5.54
CA LYS A 152 -7.91 0.84 4.39
C LYS A 152 -7.11 0.66 3.09
N VAL A 153 -5.86 1.12 3.06
CA VAL A 153 -4.97 0.98 1.90
C VAL A 153 -4.69 -0.50 1.59
N LEU A 154 -4.49 -1.32 2.62
CA LEU A 154 -4.29 -2.76 2.46
C LEU A 154 -5.50 -3.43 1.80
N GLY A 155 -6.71 -3.09 2.26
CA GLY A 155 -7.97 -3.57 1.67
C GLY A 155 -8.15 -3.12 0.22
N GLU A 156 -7.91 -1.84 -0.07
CA GLU A 156 -8.00 -1.29 -1.43
C GLU A 156 -7.00 -1.97 -2.39
N THR A 157 -5.76 -2.19 -1.94
CA THR A 157 -4.71 -2.77 -2.78
C THR A 157 -4.89 -4.27 -3.01
N THR A 158 -5.39 -5.00 -2.01
CA THR A 158 -5.50 -6.47 -2.06
C THR A 158 -6.89 -6.97 -2.45
N GLY A 159 -7.91 -6.11 -2.38
CA GLY A 159 -9.31 -6.49 -2.53
C GLY A 159 -9.85 -7.33 -1.36
N LEU A 160 -9.14 -7.37 -0.23
CA LEU A 160 -9.52 -8.14 0.96
C LEU A 160 -10.24 -7.24 1.97
N GLU A 161 -11.22 -7.78 2.66
CA GLU A 161 -11.94 -7.09 3.74
C GLU A 161 -11.12 -7.14 5.03
N ILE A 162 -10.23 -6.16 5.20
CA ILE A 162 -9.35 -6.02 6.36
C ILE A 162 -9.60 -4.65 6.99
N CYS A 163 -10.13 -4.62 8.21
CA CYS A 163 -10.48 -3.38 8.90
C CYS A 163 -9.55 -3.07 10.08
N ASP A 164 -8.93 -4.11 10.68
CA ASP A 164 -8.12 -4.01 11.89
C ASP A 164 -7.15 -5.20 12.03
N GLU A 165 -6.37 -5.23 13.13
CA GLU A 165 -5.46 -6.34 13.45
C GLU A 165 -6.21 -7.68 13.65
N ALA A 166 -7.43 -7.62 14.18
CA ALA A 166 -8.21 -8.83 14.48
C ALA A 166 -8.68 -9.52 13.18
N SER A 167 -9.00 -8.75 12.15
CA SER A 167 -9.34 -9.27 10.81
C SER A 167 -8.12 -9.66 9.98
N LEU A 168 -6.98 -8.99 10.17
CA LEU A 168 -5.75 -9.25 9.43
C LEU A 168 -5.16 -10.63 9.72
N MET A 169 -5.05 -11.02 11.00
CA MET A 169 -4.41 -12.28 11.37
C MET A 169 -5.12 -13.52 10.82
N PRO A 170 -6.46 -13.68 10.96
CA PRO A 170 -7.17 -14.79 10.32
C PRO A 170 -7.03 -14.80 8.79
N CYS A 171 -7.02 -13.63 8.17
CA CYS A 171 -6.83 -13.48 6.73
C CYS A 171 -5.47 -14.01 6.29
N ILE A 172 -4.39 -13.62 6.95
CA ILE A 172 -3.02 -14.10 6.66
C ILE A 172 -2.92 -15.61 6.86
N ILE A 173 -3.48 -16.14 7.95
CA ILE A 173 -3.49 -17.58 8.22
C ILE A 173 -4.21 -18.34 7.11
N ASN A 174 -5.36 -17.83 6.67
CA ASN A 174 -6.11 -18.44 5.56
C ASN A 174 -5.35 -18.38 4.24
N LEU A 175 -4.74 -17.24 3.91
CA LEU A 175 -3.91 -17.08 2.73
C LEU A 175 -2.69 -18.00 2.75
N ALA A 176 -2.02 -18.19 3.90
CA ALA A 176 -0.91 -19.12 4.05
C ALA A 176 -1.34 -20.55 3.77
N ARG A 177 -2.54 -20.95 4.27
CA ARG A 177 -3.10 -22.28 4.00
C ARG A 177 -3.43 -22.46 2.52
N ILE A 178 -4.08 -21.48 1.90
CA ILE A 178 -4.40 -21.50 0.47
C ILE A 178 -3.12 -21.57 -0.35
N LYS A 179 -2.11 -20.77 -0.01
CA LYS A 179 -0.80 -20.79 -0.67
C LYS A 179 -0.17 -22.18 -0.64
N THR A 180 -0.15 -22.83 0.53
CA THR A 180 0.41 -24.19 0.67
C THR A 180 -0.35 -25.22 -0.20
N GLN A 181 -1.67 -25.10 -0.28
CA GLN A 181 -2.48 -25.95 -1.15
C GLN A 181 -2.22 -25.68 -2.64
N TYR A 182 -2.12 -24.39 -3.00
CA TYR A 182 -1.84 -23.99 -4.38
C TYR A 182 -0.45 -24.42 -4.84
N GLU A 183 0.57 -24.31 -3.98
CA GLU A 183 1.93 -24.76 -4.30
C GLU A 183 2.02 -26.27 -4.63
N LYS A 184 1.16 -27.10 -4.03
CA LYS A 184 1.08 -28.54 -4.36
C LYS A 184 0.61 -28.79 -5.79
N ILE A 185 -0.28 -27.95 -6.32
CA ILE A 185 -0.89 -28.13 -7.64
C ILE A 185 -0.28 -27.24 -8.72
N LYS A 186 0.53 -26.24 -8.35
CA LYS A 186 1.03 -25.19 -9.25
C LYS A 186 1.77 -25.77 -10.46
N SER A 187 2.71 -26.69 -10.23
CA SER A 187 3.50 -27.29 -11.33
C SER A 187 2.62 -28.03 -12.33
N ALA A 188 1.65 -28.81 -11.83
CA ALA A 188 0.70 -29.52 -12.68
C ALA A 188 -0.20 -28.56 -13.46
N LEU A 189 -0.63 -27.45 -12.83
CA LEU A 189 -1.42 -26.42 -13.49
C LEU A 189 -0.63 -25.70 -14.60
N ASP A 190 0.65 -25.40 -14.35
CA ASP A 190 1.54 -24.80 -15.34
C ASP A 190 1.76 -25.74 -16.53
N GLU A 191 1.92 -27.06 -16.28
CA GLU A 191 2.00 -28.08 -17.32
C GLU A 191 0.71 -28.19 -18.14
N VAL A 192 -0.46 -28.18 -17.49
CA VAL A 192 -1.76 -28.17 -18.17
C VAL A 192 -1.90 -26.99 -19.10
N ASN A 193 -1.45 -25.81 -18.66
CA ASN A 193 -1.52 -24.60 -19.49
C ASN A 193 -0.57 -24.66 -20.70
N ALA A 194 0.57 -25.33 -20.55
CA ALA A 194 1.57 -25.45 -21.60
C ALA A 194 1.28 -26.61 -22.59
N THR A 195 0.84 -27.75 -22.08
CA THR A 195 0.74 -29.02 -22.85
C THR A 195 -0.68 -29.56 -22.96
N GLY A 196 -1.61 -29.09 -22.16
CA GLY A 196 -2.95 -29.62 -22.04
C GLY A 196 -3.10 -30.76 -21.02
N TYR A 197 -2.02 -31.21 -20.38
CA TYR A 197 -2.02 -32.29 -19.39
C TYR A 197 -1.01 -32.01 -18.28
N GLY A 198 -1.37 -32.31 -17.03
CA GLY A 198 -0.49 -32.16 -15.88
C GLY A 198 -0.83 -33.14 -14.77
N ILE A 199 0.17 -33.54 -13.98
CA ILE A 199 0.03 -34.52 -12.90
C ILE A 199 0.48 -33.87 -11.57
N VAL A 200 -0.39 -33.94 -10.58
CA VAL A 200 -0.03 -33.62 -9.20
C VAL A 200 0.58 -34.86 -8.57
N MET A 201 1.87 -34.82 -8.31
CA MET A 201 2.56 -35.92 -7.66
C MET A 201 2.16 -36.00 -6.19
N PRO A 202 1.88 -37.23 -5.67
CA PRO A 202 1.55 -37.39 -4.25
C PRO A 202 2.73 -37.07 -3.35
N GLY A 203 2.42 -36.53 -2.17
CA GLY A 203 3.41 -36.34 -1.12
C GLY A 203 3.86 -37.67 -0.48
N ILE A 204 5.00 -37.63 0.22
CA ILE A 204 5.50 -38.82 0.94
C ILE A 204 4.50 -39.30 2.02
N ASP A 205 3.77 -38.36 2.59
CA ASP A 205 2.71 -38.53 3.59
C ASP A 205 1.44 -39.22 3.03
N GLU A 206 1.27 -39.20 1.70
CA GLU A 206 0.15 -39.84 0.99
C GLU A 206 0.49 -41.24 0.45
N LEU A 207 1.76 -41.67 0.57
CA LEU A 207 2.22 -42.98 0.14
C LEU A 207 1.80 -44.06 1.15
N THR A 208 1.10 -45.06 0.67
CA THR A 208 0.78 -46.27 1.44
C THR A 208 1.69 -47.40 0.99
N LEU A 209 2.47 -47.95 1.91
CA LEU A 209 3.35 -49.09 1.65
C LEU A 209 2.65 -50.39 2.10
N GLU A 210 2.55 -51.35 1.22
CA GLU A 210 2.09 -52.70 1.55
C GLU A 210 3.19 -53.48 2.28
N GLU A 211 2.82 -54.60 2.94
CA GLU A 211 3.80 -55.46 3.61
C GLU A 211 4.80 -56.03 2.61
N PRO A 212 6.12 -56.01 2.94
CA PRO A 212 7.15 -56.55 2.05
C PRO A 212 6.98 -58.05 1.85
N GLU A 213 6.96 -58.49 0.59
CA GLU A 213 6.87 -59.89 0.21
C GLU A 213 8.23 -60.43 -0.23
N ILE A 214 8.59 -61.65 0.21
CA ILE A 214 9.77 -62.35 -0.31
C ILE A 214 9.40 -62.96 -1.65
N VAL A 215 10.14 -62.63 -2.70
CA VAL A 215 9.96 -63.20 -4.04
C VAL A 215 11.15 -64.04 -4.43
N HIS A 216 10.87 -65.16 -5.10
CA HIS A 216 11.88 -66.08 -5.61
C HIS A 216 11.89 -66.06 -7.13
N GLN A 217 13.01 -65.69 -7.74
CA GLN A 217 13.13 -65.62 -9.20
C GLN A 217 14.49 -66.20 -9.65
N GLY A 218 14.46 -67.26 -10.44
CA GLY A 218 15.67 -67.87 -11.06
C GLY A 218 16.74 -68.33 -10.05
N GLY A 219 16.32 -68.87 -8.89
CA GLY A 219 17.24 -69.34 -7.85
C GLY A 219 17.78 -68.30 -6.91
N ARG A 220 17.29 -67.06 -7.00
CA ARG A 220 17.65 -65.93 -6.11
C ARG A 220 16.43 -65.44 -5.36
N TYR A 221 16.65 -64.95 -4.13
CA TYR A 221 15.62 -64.32 -3.31
C TYR A 221 15.71 -62.81 -3.44
N GLY A 222 14.56 -62.17 -3.56
CA GLY A 222 14.42 -60.68 -3.56
C GLY A 222 13.30 -60.30 -2.64
N VAL A 223 13.18 -58.98 -2.38
CA VAL A 223 12.06 -58.41 -1.67
C VAL A 223 11.23 -57.59 -2.64
N ARG A 224 9.92 -57.83 -2.66
CA ARG A 224 8.96 -57.03 -3.41
C ARG A 224 8.33 -56.03 -2.48
N LEU A 225 8.47 -54.75 -2.83
CA LEU A 225 7.81 -53.64 -2.18
C LEU A 225 6.72 -53.11 -3.11
N ARG A 226 5.51 -52.96 -2.59
CA ARG A 226 4.40 -52.31 -3.30
C ARG A 226 4.03 -51.07 -2.57
N ALA A 227 3.91 -49.97 -3.29
CA ALA A 227 3.42 -48.70 -2.76
C ALA A 227 2.29 -48.20 -3.64
N SER A 228 1.29 -47.61 -3.03
CA SER A 228 0.18 -46.95 -3.71
C SER A 228 0.04 -45.51 -3.18
N ALA A 229 -0.38 -44.63 -4.04
CA ALA A 229 -0.69 -43.24 -3.67
C ALA A 229 -1.75 -42.67 -4.60
N PRO A 230 -2.62 -41.81 -4.09
CA PRO A 230 -3.54 -41.04 -4.94
C PRO A 230 -2.77 -40.03 -5.76
N SER A 231 -3.10 -39.87 -7.04
CA SER A 231 -2.61 -38.79 -7.87
C SER A 231 -3.78 -38.00 -8.45
N ILE A 232 -3.56 -36.67 -8.71
CA ILE A 232 -4.56 -35.87 -9.40
C ILE A 232 -4.06 -35.60 -10.81
N ASN A 233 -4.85 -36.05 -11.80
CA ASN A 233 -4.57 -35.76 -13.20
C ASN A 233 -5.45 -34.61 -13.68
N MET A 234 -4.84 -33.57 -14.23
CA MET A 234 -5.49 -32.38 -14.77
C MET A 234 -5.41 -32.42 -16.29
N ILE A 235 -6.55 -32.26 -16.97
CA ILE A 235 -6.64 -32.28 -18.43
C ILE A 235 -7.37 -31.00 -18.87
N ARG A 236 -6.77 -30.29 -19.81
CA ARG A 236 -7.41 -29.15 -20.47
C ARG A 236 -8.22 -29.69 -21.67
N THR A 237 -9.53 -29.53 -21.59
CA THR A 237 -10.44 -29.95 -22.68
C THR A 237 -11.15 -28.72 -23.25
N GLU A 238 -11.42 -28.74 -24.54
CA GLU A 238 -12.25 -27.75 -25.20
C GLU A 238 -13.70 -28.24 -25.20
N ILE A 239 -14.59 -27.41 -24.68
CA ILE A 239 -16.01 -27.73 -24.59
C ILE A 239 -16.78 -26.73 -25.45
N SER A 240 -17.52 -27.24 -26.44
CA SER A 240 -18.43 -26.46 -27.24
C SER A 240 -19.87 -26.68 -26.79
N THR A 241 -20.67 -25.62 -26.77
CA THR A 241 -22.11 -25.72 -26.56
C THR A 241 -22.84 -25.01 -27.70
N GLU A 242 -24.01 -25.53 -28.03
CA GLU A 242 -24.93 -24.89 -28.98
C GLU A 242 -26.18 -24.50 -28.21
N VAL A 243 -26.57 -23.24 -28.33
CA VAL A 243 -27.78 -22.71 -27.70
C VAL A 243 -28.66 -22.22 -28.80
N ALA A 244 -29.81 -22.88 -28.99
CA ALA A 244 -30.78 -22.55 -30.02
C ALA A 244 -32.11 -22.13 -29.36
N PRO A 245 -32.27 -20.90 -28.88
CA PRO A 245 -33.51 -20.45 -28.28
C PRO A 245 -34.61 -20.33 -29.36
N ILE A 246 -35.80 -20.83 -29.04
CA ILE A 246 -36.96 -20.71 -29.95
C ILE A 246 -37.54 -19.30 -29.83
N VAL A 247 -37.44 -18.52 -30.89
CA VAL A 247 -37.79 -17.08 -30.87
C VAL A 247 -39.24 -16.81 -31.34
N GLY A 248 -39.91 -17.77 -31.90
CA GLY A 248 -41.29 -17.64 -32.40
C GLY A 248 -41.39 -17.74 -33.92
N SER A 249 -41.78 -16.67 -34.61
CA SER A 249 -41.93 -16.70 -36.08
C SER A 249 -40.58 -16.49 -36.80
N GLU A 250 -40.50 -16.97 -38.05
CA GLU A 250 -39.33 -16.81 -38.91
C GLU A 250 -38.86 -15.35 -39.01
N ARG A 251 -39.79 -14.42 -39.18
CA ARG A 251 -39.50 -12.99 -39.26
C ARG A 251 -38.87 -12.45 -37.96
N GLN A 252 -39.34 -12.88 -36.81
CA GLN A 252 -38.75 -12.48 -35.49
C GLN A 252 -37.34 -13.05 -35.31
N SER A 253 -37.10 -14.27 -35.78
CA SER A 253 -35.77 -14.88 -35.77
C SER A 253 -34.80 -14.14 -36.69
N GLU A 254 -35.22 -13.75 -37.90
CA GLU A 254 -34.40 -12.93 -38.80
C GLU A 254 -34.06 -11.54 -38.23
N GLU A 255 -35.02 -10.86 -37.59
CA GLU A 255 -34.80 -9.58 -36.94
C GLU A 255 -33.79 -9.69 -35.78
N LEU A 256 -33.91 -10.75 -34.97
CA LEU A 256 -32.96 -11.02 -33.87
C LEU A 256 -31.55 -11.29 -34.41
N VAL A 257 -31.43 -12.15 -35.46
CA VAL A 257 -30.11 -12.45 -36.06
C VAL A 257 -29.46 -11.18 -36.61
N LYS A 258 -30.23 -10.32 -37.29
CA LYS A 258 -29.73 -9.04 -37.80
C LYS A 258 -29.23 -8.13 -36.67
N SER A 259 -29.98 -8.05 -35.57
CA SER A 259 -29.55 -7.26 -34.38
C SER A 259 -28.28 -7.80 -33.77
N LEU A 260 -28.17 -9.12 -33.57
CA LEU A 260 -26.98 -9.75 -33.01
C LEU A 260 -25.75 -9.62 -33.91
N LEU A 261 -25.94 -9.69 -35.25
CA LEU A 261 -24.85 -9.46 -36.21
C LEU A 261 -24.36 -8.01 -36.19
N ALA A 262 -25.28 -7.04 -36.09
CA ALA A 262 -24.90 -5.64 -35.95
C ALA A 262 -24.13 -5.37 -34.68
N ASP A 263 -24.55 -5.93 -33.53
CA ASP A 263 -23.84 -5.84 -32.26
C ASP A 263 -22.44 -6.47 -32.35
N PHE A 264 -22.33 -7.62 -33.05
CA PHE A 264 -21.05 -8.31 -33.24
C PHE A 264 -20.07 -7.55 -34.13
N GLU A 265 -20.58 -6.89 -35.20
CA GLU A 265 -19.76 -6.05 -36.09
C GLU A 265 -19.27 -4.78 -35.39
N GLU A 266 -20.08 -4.21 -34.50
CA GLU A 266 -19.73 -2.99 -33.75
C GLU A 266 -18.70 -3.27 -32.67
N ASP A 267 -18.95 -4.27 -31.84
CA ASP A 267 -18.04 -4.72 -30.77
C ASP A 267 -18.33 -6.18 -30.38
N PRO A 268 -17.45 -7.13 -30.73
CA PRO A 268 -17.63 -8.55 -30.38
C PRO A 268 -17.84 -8.82 -28.89
N GLY A 269 -17.41 -7.90 -28.00
CA GLY A 269 -17.61 -8.01 -26.56
C GLY A 269 -19.03 -7.68 -26.11
N LYS A 270 -19.72 -6.78 -26.81
CA LYS A 270 -21.10 -6.37 -26.46
C LYS A 270 -22.13 -7.47 -26.67
N ILE A 271 -21.91 -8.37 -27.60
CA ILE A 271 -22.85 -9.48 -27.90
C ILE A 271 -23.13 -10.35 -26.66
N TRP A 272 -22.16 -10.48 -25.76
CA TRP A 272 -22.34 -11.25 -24.53
C TRP A 272 -23.36 -10.65 -23.57
N GLN A 273 -23.61 -9.33 -23.67
CA GLN A 273 -24.57 -8.58 -22.86
C GLN A 273 -25.95 -8.47 -23.54
N SER A 274 -26.06 -8.86 -24.83
CA SER A 274 -27.33 -8.82 -25.59
C SER A 274 -28.34 -9.72 -24.90
N ASN A 275 -29.52 -9.12 -24.66
CA ASN A 275 -30.61 -9.80 -23.95
C ASN A 275 -31.46 -10.62 -24.90
N ILE A 276 -31.55 -11.92 -24.67
CA ILE A 276 -32.39 -12.87 -25.39
C ILE A 276 -33.39 -13.47 -24.39
N PHE A 277 -34.67 -13.06 -24.48
CA PHE A 277 -35.73 -13.53 -23.59
C PHE A 277 -35.52 -13.32 -22.09
N GLY A 278 -34.95 -12.17 -21.71
CA GLY A 278 -34.75 -11.84 -20.29
C GLY A 278 -33.47 -12.40 -19.68
N LYS A 279 -32.65 -13.10 -20.45
CA LYS A 279 -31.31 -13.56 -20.08
C LYS A 279 -30.27 -12.99 -21.04
N SER A 280 -29.08 -12.71 -20.53
CA SER A 280 -27.96 -12.35 -21.41
C SER A 280 -27.48 -13.55 -22.22
N LEU A 281 -26.89 -13.31 -23.39
CA LEU A 281 -26.28 -14.39 -24.18
C LEU A 281 -25.22 -15.14 -23.38
N HIS A 282 -24.46 -14.41 -22.57
CA HIS A 282 -23.48 -14.98 -21.65
C HIS A 282 -24.11 -15.99 -20.66
N GLU A 283 -25.25 -15.66 -20.06
CA GLU A 283 -25.95 -16.55 -19.13
C GLU A 283 -26.46 -17.82 -19.85
N LEU A 284 -27.03 -17.67 -21.03
CA LEU A 284 -27.54 -18.82 -21.81
C LEU A 284 -26.41 -19.78 -22.24
N VAL A 285 -25.29 -19.24 -22.72
CA VAL A 285 -24.14 -20.04 -23.11
C VAL A 285 -23.51 -20.71 -21.89
N ASN A 286 -23.40 -20.00 -20.77
CA ASN A 286 -22.85 -20.54 -19.53
C ASN A 286 -23.71 -21.67 -18.94
N GLU A 287 -25.04 -21.53 -18.95
CA GLU A 287 -25.96 -22.60 -18.60
C GLU A 287 -25.78 -23.85 -19.50
N GLY A 288 -25.64 -23.63 -20.81
CA GLY A 288 -25.37 -24.72 -21.75
C GLY A 288 -24.04 -25.46 -21.49
N LEU A 289 -22.97 -24.72 -21.21
CA LEU A 289 -21.67 -25.27 -20.86
C LEU A 289 -21.72 -26.02 -19.53
N GLN A 290 -22.34 -25.44 -18.50
CA GLN A 290 -22.49 -26.08 -17.19
C GLN A 290 -23.29 -27.37 -17.30
N ASN A 291 -24.38 -27.38 -18.06
CA ASN A 291 -25.16 -28.60 -18.28
C ASN A 291 -24.33 -29.72 -18.92
N LYS A 292 -23.50 -29.41 -19.91
CA LYS A 292 -22.59 -30.41 -20.51
C LYS A 292 -21.54 -30.92 -19.53
N LEU A 293 -20.97 -30.04 -18.70
CA LEU A 293 -19.95 -30.39 -17.71
C LEU A 293 -20.54 -31.25 -16.57
N LEU A 294 -21.72 -30.90 -16.06
CA LEU A 294 -22.36 -31.59 -14.93
C LEU A 294 -22.96 -32.91 -15.34
N HIS A 295 -23.40 -33.09 -16.61
CA HIS A 295 -24.02 -34.31 -17.11
C HIS A 295 -23.06 -35.26 -17.81
N MET A 296 -21.76 -35.19 -17.45
CA MET A 296 -20.82 -36.20 -17.93
C MET A 296 -21.27 -37.61 -17.45
N PRO A 297 -21.51 -38.57 -18.35
CA PRO A 297 -21.96 -39.93 -17.97
C PRO A 297 -21.01 -40.56 -16.96
N SER A 298 -21.57 -41.29 -15.99
CA SER A 298 -20.79 -41.96 -14.96
C SER A 298 -19.76 -42.96 -15.57
N GLU A 299 -20.12 -43.61 -16.65
CA GLU A 299 -19.19 -44.47 -17.40
C GLU A 299 -17.97 -43.73 -17.96
N ALA A 300 -18.17 -42.53 -18.45
CA ALA A 300 -17.06 -41.68 -18.93
C ALA A 300 -16.14 -41.26 -17.77
N ARG A 301 -16.69 -40.93 -16.60
CA ARG A 301 -15.90 -40.65 -15.40
C ARG A 301 -15.07 -41.84 -14.95
N THR A 302 -15.68 -43.04 -14.90
CA THR A 302 -14.98 -44.24 -14.49
C THR A 302 -13.83 -44.56 -15.43
N ARG A 303 -14.04 -44.47 -16.76
CA ARG A 303 -12.98 -44.66 -17.77
C ARG A 303 -11.85 -43.66 -17.72
N LEU A 304 -12.10 -42.45 -17.21
CA LEU A 304 -11.05 -41.45 -17.00
C LEU A 304 -10.27 -41.69 -15.70
N GLN A 305 -10.83 -42.47 -14.76
CA GLN A 305 -10.20 -42.84 -13.49
C GLN A 305 -9.41 -44.18 -13.58
N GLU A 306 -9.69 -45.04 -14.56
CA GLU A 306 -8.94 -46.25 -14.89
C GLU A 306 -7.69 -45.92 -15.74
#